data_42cd26022ba9f4f4d2284ba76a4e5bfd
#
_entry.id   42cd26022ba9f4f4d2284ba76a4e5bfd
#
_cell.length_a   1.000
_cell.length_b   1.000
_cell.length_c   1.000
_cell.angle_alpha   90.00
_cell.angle_beta   90.00
_cell.angle_gamma   90.00
#
_symmetry.space_group_name_H-M   'P 1'
#
loop_
_entity.id
_entity.type
_entity.pdbx_description
1 polymer ?
#
loop_
_entity_poly.entity_id
_entity_poly.type
_entity_poly.pdbx_seq_one_letter_code
_entity_poly.pdbx_strand_id
1 'polypeptide(L)'
;MVGTAAADDPPPRRRVVRDPVHDYVEVPGELEGLVASAAVQRLRNISQNARANRRYPSLTGFRYEHALGTMHLAVAGWESAWRTCEDDVRSRFAREVISDVRAAPELDPCTAAWVSGKEVEDTPMWPEFARVIGLAVAAVGLLHDVGHPPFSHVLERFYQERIVAVMGADAALDQAEYAALSGQAQFHEWAGLQIFDTLPDECFRHLPRSLVRLILSDRSGDDWTDCLHSVIDGQFDVDRLDYLMRDSRRAGTELGSIDWRRLVHSLELHQVPDGWRIGLGARAISAFETLLVQRAQHYRWVIHHPAAVVADAALTRCTEGIFDLACSPPHTEGSDGADRAALADLRSVVPDLDYVHSAVRFDAGVGVCRDDADLLAWLRASRRPLTALADSGSPELRGRARRLLRLHDVCDGFALEPVAAWRNYHEYLERAAQNPDVVAALIEQAPLAKTPSFLVSAASREAAALMLTELPARLNGALDELLGDDDHVGAREVEAWLSATTPHVDGLGEGFWLIQPVGFLAVRDEFATVWRGDMESPLSAVSPFPLALTAIEVMRPHCYAYFVPFGTPPLHHDKETRRAVGDAFFHAIADSPAATGDPA
;
A
#
# COMPACT_ATOMS: atom_id res chain seq x y z
N MET A 1 46.66 3.97 -10.80
CA MET A 1 46.93 4.28 -9.39
C MET A 1 45.63 4.76 -8.80
N VAL A 2 44.78 3.85 -8.36
CA VAL A 2 43.56 4.17 -7.61
C VAL A 2 43.99 4.15 -6.14
N GLY A 3 43.89 5.30 -5.48
CA GLY A 3 44.40 5.51 -4.16
C GLY A 3 43.65 4.69 -3.10
N THR A 4 44.44 4.01 -2.28
CA THR A 4 44.05 3.37 -1.01
C THR A 4 43.74 4.42 0.07
N ALA A 5 42.70 5.22 -0.11
CA ALA A 5 42.34 6.31 0.80
C ALA A 5 41.03 6.06 1.57
N ALA A 6 40.72 4.81 1.92
CA ALA A 6 39.45 4.49 2.58
C ALA A 6 39.61 3.96 4.04
N ALA A 7 40.82 3.86 4.60
CA ALA A 7 41.03 3.27 5.94
C ALA A 7 41.28 4.27 7.06
N ASP A 8 41.48 5.56 6.81
CA ASP A 8 41.90 6.56 7.79
C ASP A 8 40.86 7.67 8.08
N ASP A 9 39.67 7.63 7.47
CA ASP A 9 38.64 8.62 7.82
C ASP A 9 37.93 8.18 9.10
N PRO A 10 37.82 9.05 10.12
CA PRO A 10 37.13 8.70 11.34
C PRO A 10 35.67 8.36 11.03
N PRO A 11 35.07 7.40 11.76
CA PRO A 11 33.68 7.04 11.53
C PRO A 11 32.80 8.29 11.60
N PRO A 12 31.83 8.44 10.65
CA PRO A 12 30.93 9.57 10.62
C PRO A 12 30.22 9.75 11.97
N ARG A 13 29.99 10.99 12.37
CA ARG A 13 29.31 11.28 13.65
C ARG A 13 27.87 10.82 13.60
N ARG A 14 27.39 10.18 14.67
CA ARG A 14 25.96 9.90 14.86
C ARG A 14 25.16 11.19 14.76
N ARG A 15 24.06 11.13 14.03
CA ARG A 15 23.09 12.20 13.94
C ARG A 15 21.86 11.84 14.78
N VAL A 16 21.32 12.80 15.52
CA VAL A 16 20.10 12.62 16.29
C VAL A 16 19.00 13.49 15.70
N VAL A 17 17.86 12.87 15.38
CA VAL A 17 16.68 13.54 14.82
C VAL A 17 15.56 13.50 15.86
N ARG A 18 14.93 14.65 16.13
CA ARG A 18 13.74 14.69 16.98
C ARG A 18 12.55 14.11 16.20
N ASP A 19 11.87 13.14 16.80
CA ASP A 19 10.73 12.44 16.21
C ASP A 19 9.53 12.47 17.17
N PRO A 20 8.29 12.72 16.68
CA PRO A 20 7.14 12.80 17.55
C PRO A 20 6.67 11.44 18.10
N VAL A 21 7.12 10.33 17.52
CA VAL A 21 6.74 8.96 17.94
C VAL A 21 7.80 8.34 18.83
N HIS A 22 9.07 8.42 18.40
CA HIS A 22 10.20 7.77 19.05
C HIS A 22 11.04 8.72 19.93
N ASP A 23 10.59 9.95 20.13
CA ASP A 23 11.31 11.03 20.82
C ASP A 23 12.60 11.43 20.12
N TYR A 24 13.56 10.54 19.99
CA TYR A 24 14.82 10.73 19.30
C TYR A 24 15.17 9.48 18.48
N VAL A 25 15.39 9.69 17.20
CA VAL A 25 15.91 8.69 16.27
C VAL A 25 17.40 8.94 16.10
N GLU A 26 18.22 7.96 16.46
CA GLU A 26 19.65 8.00 16.19
C GLU A 26 19.92 7.43 14.79
N VAL A 27 20.52 8.24 13.93
CA VAL A 27 20.99 7.82 12.62
C VAL A 27 22.47 7.45 12.76
N PRO A 28 22.83 6.18 12.53
CA PRO A 28 24.25 5.78 12.48
C PRO A 28 25.00 6.61 11.44
N GLY A 29 26.21 7.01 11.75
CA GLY A 29 27.02 7.81 10.82
C GLY A 29 27.29 7.10 9.50
N GLU A 30 27.39 5.78 9.54
CA GLU A 30 27.55 4.91 8.37
C GLU A 30 26.40 5.02 7.37
N LEU A 31 25.19 5.39 7.83
CA LEU A 31 24.00 5.57 7.00
C LEU A 31 23.82 7.01 6.49
N GLU A 32 24.68 7.96 6.90
CA GLU A 32 24.49 9.36 6.55
C GLU A 32 24.50 9.59 5.02
N GLY A 33 25.34 8.86 4.29
CA GLY A 33 25.37 8.89 2.82
C GLY A 33 24.04 8.47 2.19
N LEU A 34 23.41 7.41 2.71
CA LEU A 34 22.08 6.97 2.25
C LEU A 34 21.00 7.98 2.61
N VAL A 35 20.98 8.45 3.86
CA VAL A 35 20.01 9.46 4.31
C VAL A 35 20.11 10.75 3.48
N ALA A 36 21.32 11.15 3.09
CA ALA A 36 21.56 12.33 2.27
C ALA A 36 21.27 12.11 0.77
N SER A 37 21.10 10.87 0.33
CA SER A 37 20.85 10.56 -1.09
C SER A 37 19.56 11.19 -1.60
N ALA A 38 19.54 11.53 -2.88
CA ALA A 38 18.37 12.08 -3.55
C ALA A 38 17.13 11.19 -3.40
N ALA A 39 17.32 9.88 -3.50
CA ALA A 39 16.26 8.88 -3.39
C ALA A 39 15.57 8.92 -2.01
N VAL A 40 16.34 8.93 -0.92
CA VAL A 40 15.79 9.02 0.44
C VAL A 40 15.21 10.41 0.71
N GLN A 41 15.87 11.49 0.26
CA GLN A 41 15.36 12.86 0.44
C GLN A 41 14.04 13.10 -0.33
N ARG A 42 13.82 12.42 -1.46
CA ARG A 42 12.56 12.45 -2.21
C ARG A 42 11.37 12.02 -1.34
N LEU A 43 11.56 11.09 -0.42
CA LEU A 43 10.50 10.62 0.48
C LEU A 43 9.89 11.73 1.35
N ARG A 44 10.54 12.89 1.48
CA ARG A 44 9.99 14.09 2.15
C ARG A 44 8.79 14.70 1.43
N ASN A 45 8.57 14.30 0.19
CA ASN A 45 7.50 14.82 -0.65
C ASN A 45 6.55 13.72 -1.13
N ILE A 46 6.70 12.48 -0.62
CA ILE A 46 5.77 11.37 -0.87
C ILE A 46 4.90 11.18 0.37
N SER A 47 3.61 11.43 0.24
CA SER A 47 2.66 11.27 1.35
C SER A 47 2.50 9.79 1.74
N GLN A 48 2.52 9.52 3.05
CA GLN A 48 2.30 8.18 3.61
C GLN A 48 0.88 7.68 3.33
N ASN A 49 -0.10 8.52 3.54
CA ASN A 49 -1.52 8.17 3.50
C ASN A 49 -2.28 8.91 2.39
N ALA A 50 -1.64 9.14 1.27
CA ALA A 50 -2.21 9.75 0.07
C ALA A 50 -3.20 10.90 0.39
N ARG A 51 -4.50 10.73 0.12
CA ARG A 51 -5.52 11.79 0.30
C ARG A 51 -6.31 11.66 1.62
N ALA A 52 -5.90 10.81 2.55
CA ALA A 52 -6.57 10.67 3.85
C ALA A 52 -6.61 12.00 4.66
N ASN A 53 -5.69 12.92 4.38
CA ASN A 53 -5.70 14.28 4.92
C ASN A 53 -6.97 15.08 4.56
N ARG A 54 -7.75 14.64 3.58
CA ARG A 54 -9.06 15.21 3.26
C ARG A 54 -10.07 15.05 4.40
N ARG A 55 -9.96 13.95 5.13
CA ARG A 55 -10.79 13.67 6.31
C ARG A 55 -10.08 14.03 7.62
N TYR A 56 -8.78 13.76 7.68
CA TYR A 56 -7.93 14.00 8.85
C TYR A 56 -6.89 15.06 8.49
N PRO A 57 -7.20 16.37 8.65
CA PRO A 57 -6.34 17.45 8.13
C PRO A 57 -4.91 17.43 8.65
N SER A 58 -4.68 16.85 9.83
CA SER A 58 -3.35 16.71 10.45
C SER A 58 -2.58 15.49 9.93
N LEU A 59 -3.22 14.58 9.17
CA LEU A 59 -2.60 13.39 8.61
C LEU A 59 -1.85 13.74 7.32
N THR A 60 -0.79 14.53 7.49
CA THR A 60 0.08 15.05 6.42
C THR A 60 1.49 14.46 6.52
N GLY A 61 1.60 13.23 7.02
CA GLY A 61 2.86 12.51 7.14
C GLY A 61 3.47 12.16 5.79
N PHE A 62 4.80 12.19 5.73
CA PHE A 62 5.57 11.78 4.56
C PHE A 62 6.37 10.52 4.87
N ARG A 63 6.71 9.76 3.83
CA ARG A 63 7.46 8.51 3.97
C ARG A 63 8.86 8.68 4.56
N TYR A 64 9.45 9.85 4.46
CA TYR A 64 10.78 10.12 5.02
C TYR A 64 10.85 9.90 6.54
N GLU A 65 9.91 10.43 7.28
CA GLU A 65 9.90 10.28 8.74
C GLU A 65 9.53 8.87 9.17
N HIS A 66 8.69 8.20 8.39
CA HIS A 66 8.36 6.78 8.55
C HIS A 66 9.61 5.91 8.30
N ALA A 67 10.33 6.10 7.21
CA ALA A 67 11.57 5.38 6.90
C ALA A 67 12.64 5.53 8.01
N LEU A 68 12.74 6.71 8.62
CA LEU A 68 13.61 6.90 9.79
C LEU A 68 13.12 6.14 11.02
N GLY A 69 11.82 6.09 11.24
CA GLY A 69 11.21 5.32 12.34
C GLY A 69 11.39 3.82 12.17
N THR A 70 11.15 3.31 10.97
CA THR A 70 11.36 1.90 10.61
C THR A 70 12.83 1.51 10.76
N MET A 71 13.76 2.33 10.26
CA MET A 71 15.20 2.16 10.49
C MET A 71 15.52 2.03 11.98
N HIS A 72 14.99 2.93 12.82
CA HIS A 72 15.22 2.93 14.26
C HIS A 72 14.73 1.66 14.95
N LEU A 73 13.51 1.26 14.63
CA LEU A 73 12.90 0.05 15.20
C LEU A 73 13.57 -1.23 14.69
N ALA A 74 14.04 -1.25 13.45
CA ALA A 74 14.73 -2.38 12.84
C ALA A 74 16.03 -2.72 13.58
N VAL A 75 16.83 -1.69 13.93
CA VAL A 75 18.02 -1.87 14.78
C VAL A 75 17.65 -2.47 16.13
N ALA A 76 16.65 -1.90 16.80
CA ALA A 76 16.23 -2.38 18.11
C ALA A 76 15.69 -3.81 18.07
N GLY A 77 14.97 -4.16 16.98
CA GLY A 77 14.46 -5.52 16.75
C GLY A 77 15.57 -6.54 16.56
N TRP A 78 16.53 -6.24 15.68
CA TRP A 78 17.69 -7.09 15.48
C TRP A 78 18.52 -7.26 16.76
N GLU A 79 18.84 -6.16 17.46
CA GLU A 79 19.59 -6.22 18.70
C GLU A 79 18.89 -7.08 19.76
N SER A 80 17.56 -7.04 19.81
CA SER A 80 16.78 -7.90 20.71
C SER A 80 16.88 -9.37 20.32
N ALA A 81 16.63 -9.70 19.06
CA ALA A 81 16.69 -11.06 18.54
C ALA A 81 18.08 -11.66 18.74
N TRP A 82 19.12 -10.91 18.44
CA TRP A 82 20.50 -11.34 18.64
C TRP A 82 20.88 -11.54 20.11
N ARG A 83 20.46 -10.65 20.99
CA ARG A 83 20.79 -10.71 22.43
C ARG A 83 20.12 -11.89 23.15
N THR A 84 18.90 -12.24 22.74
CA THR A 84 18.12 -13.32 23.37
C THR A 84 18.51 -14.70 22.85
N CYS A 85 19.23 -14.77 21.75
CA CYS A 85 19.65 -16.01 21.12
C CYS A 85 20.75 -16.74 21.92
N GLU A 86 20.74 -18.06 21.92
CA GLU A 86 21.79 -18.90 22.54
C GLU A 86 23.10 -18.85 21.74
N ASP A 87 24.23 -19.09 22.40
CA ASP A 87 25.57 -18.95 21.81
C ASP A 87 25.83 -19.88 20.63
N ASP A 88 25.32 -21.10 20.69
CA ASP A 88 25.46 -22.09 19.62
C ASP A 88 24.59 -21.73 18.40
N VAL A 89 23.40 -21.16 18.62
CA VAL A 89 22.52 -20.65 17.56
C VAL A 89 23.17 -19.43 16.89
N ARG A 90 23.70 -18.49 17.69
CA ARG A 90 24.46 -17.36 17.15
C ARG A 90 25.63 -17.80 16.27
N SER A 91 26.39 -18.80 16.74
CA SER A 91 27.56 -19.32 16.01
C SER A 91 27.15 -19.96 14.68
N ARG A 92 26.04 -20.70 14.65
CA ARG A 92 25.52 -21.30 13.41
C ARG A 92 25.03 -20.23 12.44
N PHE A 93 24.22 -19.29 12.92
CA PHE A 93 23.71 -18.18 12.11
C PHE A 93 24.86 -17.36 11.50
N ALA A 94 25.80 -16.91 12.32
CA ALA A 94 26.92 -16.11 11.85
C ALA A 94 27.79 -16.85 10.82
N ARG A 95 27.99 -18.16 11.02
CA ARG A 95 28.77 -19.01 10.10
C ARG A 95 28.10 -19.11 8.73
N GLU A 96 26.80 -19.34 8.70
CA GLU A 96 26.03 -19.42 7.47
C GLU A 96 26.06 -18.11 6.72
N VAL A 97 25.69 -16.99 7.37
CA VAL A 97 25.73 -15.66 6.77
C VAL A 97 27.09 -15.33 6.16
N ILE A 98 28.18 -15.56 6.91
CA ILE A 98 29.53 -15.27 6.41
C ILE A 98 29.91 -16.18 5.25
N SER A 99 29.50 -17.46 5.30
CA SER A 99 29.74 -18.41 4.21
C SER A 99 29.09 -17.98 2.92
N ASP A 100 27.81 -17.64 2.98
CA ASP A 100 27.01 -17.29 1.83
C ASP A 100 27.40 -15.94 1.23
N VAL A 101 27.64 -14.94 2.09
CA VAL A 101 28.17 -13.65 1.61
C VAL A 101 29.52 -13.81 0.93
N ARG A 102 30.43 -14.69 1.41
CA ARG A 102 31.69 -14.98 0.72
C ARG A 102 31.53 -15.66 -0.62
N ALA A 103 30.47 -16.46 -0.78
CA ALA A 103 30.17 -17.17 -2.02
C ALA A 103 29.50 -16.29 -3.07
N ALA A 104 29.05 -15.10 -2.71
CA ALA A 104 28.43 -14.16 -3.64
C ALA A 104 29.43 -13.73 -4.73
N PRO A 105 28.99 -13.67 -6.01
CA PRO A 105 29.89 -13.51 -7.15
C PRO A 105 30.61 -12.17 -7.21
N GLU A 106 29.97 -11.13 -6.70
CA GLU A 106 30.52 -9.76 -6.69
C GLU A 106 30.27 -9.11 -5.33
N LEU A 107 31.36 -8.75 -4.64
CA LEU A 107 31.29 -8.05 -3.37
C LEU A 107 31.87 -6.64 -3.51
N ASP A 108 31.17 -5.67 -2.94
CA ASP A 108 31.74 -4.34 -2.77
C ASP A 108 32.93 -4.38 -1.79
N PRO A 109 33.83 -3.37 -1.83
CA PRO A 109 35.04 -3.38 -1.00
C PRO A 109 34.78 -3.46 0.51
N CYS A 110 33.70 -2.87 0.99
CA CYS A 110 33.34 -2.88 2.41
C CYS A 110 32.88 -4.28 2.84
N THR A 111 32.00 -4.91 2.07
CA THR A 111 31.53 -6.28 2.30
C THR A 111 32.69 -7.29 2.20
N ALA A 112 33.53 -7.17 1.18
CA ALA A 112 34.71 -8.03 0.99
C ALA A 112 35.69 -7.90 2.17
N ALA A 113 35.97 -6.69 2.65
CA ALA A 113 36.82 -6.44 3.82
C ALA A 113 36.21 -7.05 5.09
N TRP A 114 34.90 -6.94 5.26
CA TRP A 114 34.19 -7.48 6.42
C TRP A 114 34.30 -9.01 6.51
N VAL A 115 34.12 -9.73 5.39
CA VAL A 115 34.19 -11.21 5.40
C VAL A 115 35.61 -11.76 5.28
N SER A 116 36.61 -10.96 4.89
CA SER A 116 37.99 -11.39 4.70
C SER A 116 38.67 -11.74 6.02
N GLY A 117 39.35 -12.89 6.07
CA GLY A 117 40.22 -13.27 7.18
C GLY A 117 39.50 -13.61 8.50
N LYS A 118 38.18 -13.76 8.48
CA LYS A 118 37.41 -14.10 9.66
C LYS A 118 37.20 -15.60 9.77
N GLU A 119 37.86 -16.25 10.72
CA GLU A 119 37.50 -17.58 11.16
C GLU A 119 36.31 -17.47 12.13
N VAL A 120 35.19 -18.12 11.83
CA VAL A 120 33.92 -17.95 12.55
C VAL A 120 33.92 -18.56 13.95
N GLU A 121 35.05 -19.17 14.37
CA GLU A 121 35.18 -19.83 15.67
C GLU A 121 35.58 -18.88 16.82
N ASP A 122 35.94 -17.63 16.52
CA ASP A 122 36.36 -16.66 17.51
C ASP A 122 35.22 -15.86 18.13
N THR A 123 34.86 -16.18 19.38
CA THR A 123 33.91 -15.45 20.24
C THR A 123 34.05 -13.89 20.23
N PRO A 124 35.25 -13.30 20.07
CA PRO A 124 35.42 -11.83 19.97
C PRO A 124 34.71 -11.18 18.76
N MET A 125 34.34 -11.92 17.74
CA MET A 125 33.70 -11.37 16.54
C MET A 125 32.21 -10.99 16.72
N TRP A 126 31.53 -11.50 17.70
CA TRP A 126 30.08 -11.34 17.81
C TRP A 126 29.61 -9.89 17.95
N PRO A 127 30.26 -8.99 18.70
CA PRO A 127 29.87 -7.58 18.75
C PRO A 127 29.97 -6.89 17.38
N GLU A 128 31.05 -7.20 16.61
CA GLU A 128 31.23 -6.66 15.27
C GLU A 128 30.21 -7.25 14.27
N PHE A 129 29.98 -8.55 14.30
CA PHE A 129 28.97 -9.22 13.48
C PHE A 129 27.59 -8.59 13.74
N ALA A 130 27.17 -8.54 15.00
CA ALA A 130 25.88 -7.98 15.37
C ALA A 130 25.71 -6.53 14.90
N ARG A 131 26.80 -5.72 15.02
CA ARG A 131 26.80 -4.33 14.55
C ARG A 131 26.67 -4.21 13.05
N VAL A 132 27.40 -5.02 12.27
CA VAL A 132 27.36 -4.97 10.80
C VAL A 132 26.00 -5.42 10.27
N ILE A 133 25.44 -6.52 10.78
CA ILE A 133 24.09 -6.94 10.44
C ILE A 133 23.06 -5.88 10.87
N GLY A 134 23.21 -5.30 12.07
CA GLY A 134 22.33 -4.23 12.54
C GLY A 134 22.34 -2.99 11.63
N LEU A 135 23.49 -2.62 11.09
CA LEU A 135 23.62 -1.54 10.10
C LEU A 135 22.97 -1.91 8.77
N ALA A 136 23.12 -3.17 8.32
CA ALA A 136 22.48 -3.63 7.09
C ALA A 136 20.95 -3.65 7.23
N VAL A 137 20.42 -4.20 8.31
CA VAL A 137 18.98 -4.20 8.62
C VAL A 137 18.43 -2.77 8.77
N ALA A 138 19.21 -1.87 9.41
CA ALA A 138 18.86 -0.44 9.47
C ALA A 138 18.78 0.21 8.09
N ALA A 139 19.72 -0.11 7.19
CA ALA A 139 19.69 0.38 5.81
C ALA A 139 18.48 -0.15 5.03
N VAL A 140 18.13 -1.42 5.21
CA VAL A 140 16.92 -2.01 4.62
C VAL A 140 15.67 -1.30 5.14
N GLY A 141 15.55 -1.08 6.46
CA GLY A 141 14.44 -0.33 7.05
C GLY A 141 14.36 1.13 6.57
N LEU A 142 15.50 1.77 6.24
CA LEU A 142 15.52 3.10 5.64
C LEU A 142 15.07 3.10 4.17
N LEU A 143 15.36 2.03 3.44
CA LEU A 143 15.22 1.95 1.99
C LEU A 143 13.97 1.20 1.52
N HIS A 144 13.26 0.47 2.40
CA HIS A 144 12.13 -0.40 2.00
C HIS A 144 11.07 0.34 1.17
N ASP A 145 10.84 1.60 1.50
CA ASP A 145 9.82 2.47 0.89
C ASP A 145 10.35 3.37 -0.25
N VAL A 146 11.64 3.30 -0.58
CA VAL A 146 12.26 4.24 -1.51
C VAL A 146 11.68 4.16 -2.93
N GLY A 147 11.07 3.04 -3.28
CA GLY A 147 10.43 2.80 -4.57
C GLY A 147 9.00 3.32 -4.72
N HIS A 148 8.38 3.84 -3.67
CA HIS A 148 7.00 4.32 -3.78
C HIS A 148 6.84 5.46 -4.78
N PRO A 149 5.81 5.40 -5.66
CA PRO A 149 5.46 6.48 -6.55
C PRO A 149 4.75 7.63 -5.81
N PRO A 150 4.50 8.77 -6.47
CA PRO A 150 3.65 9.82 -5.93
C PRO A 150 2.34 9.27 -5.40
N PHE A 151 1.92 9.73 -4.21
CA PHE A 151 0.75 9.24 -3.47
C PHE A 151 0.77 7.75 -3.12
N SER A 152 1.96 7.15 -3.08
CA SER A 152 2.19 5.79 -2.56
C SER A 152 1.31 4.73 -3.24
N HIS A 153 0.73 3.80 -2.50
CA HIS A 153 -0.08 2.69 -3.01
C HIS A 153 -1.25 3.11 -3.93
N VAL A 154 -1.75 4.34 -3.80
CA VAL A 154 -2.89 4.81 -4.60
C VAL A 154 -2.59 4.84 -6.10
N LEU A 155 -1.35 5.14 -6.47
CA LEU A 155 -0.92 5.19 -7.87
C LEU A 155 0.05 4.08 -8.27
N GLU A 156 0.37 3.14 -7.38
CA GLU A 156 1.28 2.04 -7.68
C GLU A 156 0.88 1.27 -8.93
N ARG A 157 -0.40 0.89 -8.99
CA ARG A 157 -0.93 0.14 -10.13
C ARG A 157 -0.85 0.93 -11.44
N PHE A 158 -1.13 2.23 -11.40
CA PHE A 158 -1.00 3.10 -12.57
C PHE A 158 0.45 3.07 -13.11
N TYR A 159 1.45 3.22 -12.23
CA TYR A 159 2.85 3.16 -12.63
C TYR A 159 3.25 1.76 -13.11
N GLN A 160 2.85 0.72 -12.42
CA GLN A 160 3.12 -0.67 -12.78
C GLN A 160 2.59 -0.99 -14.19
N GLU A 161 1.32 -0.72 -14.47
CA GLU A 161 0.70 -0.98 -15.78
C GLU A 161 1.43 -0.23 -16.92
N ARG A 162 1.88 1.01 -16.67
CA ARG A 162 2.58 1.82 -17.68
C ARG A 162 4.00 1.35 -17.93
N ILE A 163 4.74 1.01 -16.88
CA ILE A 163 6.08 0.48 -17.00
C ILE A 163 6.05 -0.90 -17.68
N VAL A 164 5.14 -1.78 -17.28
CA VAL A 164 4.95 -3.10 -17.93
C VAL A 164 4.63 -2.93 -19.41
N ALA A 165 3.79 -1.96 -19.77
CA ALA A 165 3.45 -1.70 -21.18
C ALA A 165 4.68 -1.22 -21.98
N VAL A 166 5.55 -0.40 -21.40
CA VAL A 166 6.80 0.04 -22.04
C VAL A 166 7.79 -1.11 -22.14
N MET A 167 7.99 -1.86 -21.06
CA MET A 167 8.91 -3.01 -21.01
C MET A 167 8.48 -4.13 -21.97
N GLY A 168 7.18 -4.43 -22.05
CA GLY A 168 6.65 -5.43 -22.97
C GLY A 168 6.80 -5.05 -24.45
N ALA A 169 6.98 -3.75 -24.76
CA ALA A 169 7.24 -3.27 -26.11
C ALA A 169 8.74 -3.30 -26.47
N ASP A 170 9.63 -3.36 -25.48
CA ASP A 170 11.08 -3.40 -25.66
C ASP A 170 11.58 -4.85 -25.47
N ALA A 171 11.79 -5.57 -26.61
CA ALA A 171 12.21 -6.97 -26.61
C ALA A 171 13.62 -7.23 -26.00
N ALA A 172 14.28 -6.18 -25.51
CA ALA A 172 15.61 -6.26 -24.89
C ALA A 172 15.57 -6.39 -23.36
N LEU A 173 14.37 -6.29 -22.74
CA LEU A 173 14.23 -6.42 -21.30
C LEU A 173 14.16 -7.88 -20.85
N ASP A 174 14.82 -8.19 -19.76
CA ASP A 174 14.89 -9.53 -19.20
C ASP A 174 13.49 -10.06 -18.88
N GLN A 175 13.15 -11.26 -19.42
CA GLN A 175 11.87 -11.92 -19.14
C GLN A 175 11.63 -12.15 -17.64
N ALA A 176 12.70 -12.27 -16.84
CA ALA A 176 12.61 -12.42 -15.39
C ALA A 176 12.15 -11.12 -14.71
N GLU A 177 12.62 -9.95 -15.16
CA GLU A 177 12.17 -8.65 -14.66
C GLU A 177 10.71 -8.38 -15.03
N TYR A 178 10.31 -8.73 -16.26
CA TYR A 178 8.91 -8.62 -16.69
C TYR A 178 8.00 -9.55 -15.88
N ALA A 179 8.43 -10.79 -15.62
CA ALA A 179 7.68 -11.75 -14.82
C ALA A 179 7.55 -11.29 -13.36
N ALA A 180 8.57 -10.68 -12.78
CA ALA A 180 8.53 -10.11 -11.44
C ALA A 180 7.55 -8.94 -11.34
N LEU A 181 7.47 -8.09 -12.36
CA LEU A 181 6.53 -6.97 -12.42
C LEU A 181 5.09 -7.38 -12.74
N SER A 182 4.90 -8.36 -13.62
CA SER A 182 3.59 -8.88 -14.00
C SER A 182 3.07 -9.93 -13.01
N GLY A 183 3.96 -10.47 -12.16
CA GLY A 183 3.66 -11.43 -11.11
C GLY A 183 3.22 -10.78 -9.79
N GLN A 184 3.52 -11.37 -8.66
CA GLN A 184 2.98 -11.01 -7.35
C GLN A 184 3.83 -9.99 -6.55
N ALA A 185 4.96 -9.51 -7.08
CA ALA A 185 5.79 -8.53 -6.38
C ALA A 185 5.10 -7.15 -6.36
N GLN A 186 5.12 -6.49 -5.22
CA GLN A 186 4.62 -5.12 -5.11
C GLN A 186 5.53 -4.18 -5.91
N PHE A 187 4.92 -3.28 -6.68
CA PHE A 187 5.65 -2.40 -7.60
C PHE A 187 6.73 -1.57 -6.89
N HIS A 188 6.46 -1.04 -5.69
CA HIS A 188 7.43 -0.23 -4.97
C HIS A 188 8.66 -1.03 -4.51
N GLU A 189 8.54 -2.33 -4.29
CA GLU A 189 9.66 -3.18 -3.91
C GLU A 189 10.61 -3.37 -5.09
N TRP A 190 10.07 -3.72 -6.28
CA TRP A 190 10.85 -3.77 -7.51
C TRP A 190 11.52 -2.43 -7.82
N ALA A 191 10.76 -1.34 -7.77
CA ALA A 191 11.27 -0.01 -8.02
C ALA A 191 12.33 0.42 -6.99
N GLY A 192 12.17 -0.01 -5.74
CA GLY A 192 13.14 0.21 -4.67
C GLY A 192 14.49 -0.44 -4.97
N LEU A 193 14.49 -1.68 -5.49
CA LEU A 193 15.71 -2.36 -5.93
C LEU A 193 16.36 -1.65 -7.11
N GLN A 194 15.59 -1.25 -8.12
CA GLN A 194 16.10 -0.50 -9.26
C GLN A 194 16.77 0.82 -8.81
N ILE A 195 16.11 1.55 -7.90
CA ILE A 195 16.67 2.77 -7.33
C ILE A 195 17.95 2.48 -6.52
N PHE A 196 17.94 1.43 -5.70
CA PHE A 196 19.10 1.00 -4.93
C PHE A 196 20.32 0.74 -5.83
N ASP A 197 20.14 0.02 -6.93
CA ASP A 197 21.21 -0.33 -7.86
C ASP A 197 21.81 0.90 -8.58
N THR A 198 21.05 1.99 -8.69
CA THR A 198 21.52 3.27 -9.26
C THR A 198 22.17 4.22 -8.23
N LEU A 199 22.09 3.92 -6.92
CA LEU A 199 22.72 4.76 -5.91
C LEU A 199 24.26 4.78 -6.05
N PRO A 200 24.90 5.95 -5.91
CA PRO A 200 26.35 6.08 -6.00
C PRO A 200 27.07 5.31 -4.89
N ASP A 201 28.26 4.78 -5.16
CA ASP A 201 29.08 4.06 -4.17
C ASP A 201 29.44 4.90 -2.94
N GLU A 202 29.50 6.23 -3.08
CA GLU A 202 29.74 7.14 -1.98
C GLU A 202 28.68 7.04 -0.88
N CYS A 203 27.46 6.63 -1.21
CA CYS A 203 26.38 6.39 -0.24
C CYS A 203 26.68 5.19 0.68
N PHE A 204 27.53 4.28 0.23
CA PHE A 204 27.88 3.02 0.90
C PHE A 204 29.32 2.98 1.42
N ARG A 205 30.00 4.12 1.53
CA ARG A 205 31.44 4.17 1.89
C ARG A 205 31.78 3.40 3.17
N HIS A 206 30.87 3.35 4.14
CA HIS A 206 31.05 2.68 5.44
C HIS A 206 30.02 1.59 5.69
N LEU A 207 29.33 1.15 4.65
CA LEU A 207 28.21 0.22 4.73
C LEU A 207 28.40 -0.92 3.73
N PRO A 208 28.20 -2.19 4.11
CA PRO A 208 28.34 -3.33 3.21
C PRO A 208 27.20 -3.38 2.20
N ARG A 209 27.37 -2.73 1.04
CA ARG A 209 26.34 -2.59 -0.01
C ARG A 209 25.79 -3.94 -0.47
N SER A 210 26.69 -4.91 -0.74
CA SER A 210 26.27 -6.24 -1.20
C SER A 210 25.43 -6.98 -0.17
N LEU A 211 25.75 -6.86 1.12
CA LEU A 211 24.95 -7.42 2.20
C LEU A 211 23.56 -6.77 2.29
N VAL A 212 23.49 -5.44 2.21
CA VAL A 212 22.20 -4.71 2.18
C VAL A 212 21.36 -5.15 0.99
N ARG A 213 21.99 -5.30 -0.19
CA ARG A 213 21.30 -5.75 -1.40
C ARG A 213 20.73 -7.15 -1.25
N LEU A 214 21.49 -8.09 -0.68
CA LEU A 214 21.02 -9.46 -0.41
C LEU A 214 19.77 -9.45 0.47
N ILE A 215 19.80 -8.74 1.60
CA ILE A 215 18.66 -8.67 2.52
C ILE A 215 17.45 -7.97 1.85
N LEU A 216 17.69 -7.00 0.97
CA LEU A 216 16.62 -6.25 0.31
C LEU A 216 15.96 -7.03 -0.83
N SER A 217 16.71 -7.90 -1.54
CA SER A 217 16.29 -8.53 -2.80
C SER A 217 15.84 -9.96 -2.70
N ASP A 218 16.36 -10.74 -1.75
CA ASP A 218 16.12 -12.17 -1.70
C ASP A 218 14.90 -12.50 -0.82
N ARG A 219 13.91 -13.16 -1.42
CA ARG A 219 12.67 -13.62 -0.79
C ARG A 219 12.36 -15.05 -1.24
N SER A 220 13.40 -15.85 -1.42
CA SER A 220 13.28 -17.18 -2.03
C SER A 220 12.89 -18.29 -1.07
N GLY A 221 12.81 -18.02 0.24
CA GLY A 221 12.48 -19.04 1.22
C GLY A 221 12.98 -18.74 2.64
N ASP A 222 13.00 -19.73 3.52
CA ASP A 222 13.33 -19.60 4.95
C ASP A 222 14.84 -19.49 5.23
N ASP A 223 15.59 -18.74 4.42
CA ASP A 223 17.01 -18.51 4.64
C ASP A 223 17.28 -17.31 5.59
N TRP A 224 18.54 -17.01 5.83
CA TRP A 224 18.94 -15.93 6.73
C TRP A 224 18.60 -14.54 6.16
N THR A 225 18.49 -14.37 4.83
CA THR A 225 18.13 -13.10 4.20
C THR A 225 16.66 -12.78 4.44
N ASP A 226 15.77 -13.74 4.20
CA ASP A 226 14.35 -13.63 4.54
C ASP A 226 14.13 -13.43 6.04
N CYS A 227 14.89 -14.14 6.87
CA CYS A 227 14.85 -13.99 8.32
C CYS A 227 15.17 -12.55 8.75
N LEU A 228 16.21 -11.93 8.19
CA LEU A 228 16.55 -10.54 8.50
C LEU A 228 15.57 -9.54 7.88
N HIS A 229 15.08 -9.80 6.66
CA HIS A 229 14.07 -8.98 6.00
C HIS A 229 12.75 -8.97 6.79
N SER A 230 12.36 -10.10 7.39
CA SER A 230 11.12 -10.23 8.15
C SER A 230 11.02 -9.31 9.37
N VAL A 231 12.11 -8.71 9.82
CA VAL A 231 12.08 -7.64 10.83
C VAL A 231 11.37 -6.41 10.29
N ILE A 232 11.51 -6.12 8.98
CA ILE A 232 10.92 -4.94 8.31
C ILE A 232 9.56 -5.29 7.70
N ASP A 233 9.46 -6.41 6.98
CA ASP A 233 8.22 -6.89 6.37
C ASP A 233 8.02 -8.38 6.71
N GLY A 234 7.23 -8.66 7.71
CA GLY A 234 6.98 -10.00 8.23
C GLY A 234 5.64 -10.13 8.92
N GLN A 235 5.50 -11.17 9.72
CA GLN A 235 4.29 -11.43 10.52
C GLN A 235 4.07 -10.37 11.60
N PHE A 236 5.14 -10.07 12.34
CA PHE A 236 5.30 -8.92 13.20
C PHE A 236 6.46 -8.12 12.64
N ASP A 237 6.20 -6.97 12.10
CA ASP A 237 7.19 -6.12 11.50
C ASP A 237 7.19 -4.70 12.10
N VAL A 238 8.34 -4.08 11.96
CA VAL A 238 8.55 -2.73 12.50
C VAL A 238 7.99 -1.64 11.59
N ASP A 239 7.78 -1.94 10.31
CA ASP A 239 7.10 -1.05 9.37
C ASP A 239 5.67 -0.77 9.87
N ARG A 240 4.85 -1.83 10.06
CA ARG A 240 3.48 -1.69 10.59
C ARG A 240 3.45 -1.04 11.96
N LEU A 241 4.44 -1.34 12.80
CA LEU A 241 4.53 -0.76 14.13
C LEU A 241 4.75 0.74 14.07
N ASP A 242 5.67 1.22 13.23
CA ASP A 242 5.94 2.67 13.08
C ASP A 242 4.74 3.41 12.51
N TYR A 243 4.20 2.96 11.35
CA TYR A 243 3.12 3.72 10.74
C TYR A 243 1.83 3.74 11.59
N LEU A 244 1.47 2.65 12.28
CA LEU A 244 0.29 2.65 13.16
C LEU A 244 0.40 3.68 14.28
N MET A 245 1.57 3.78 14.91
CA MET A 245 1.81 4.78 15.96
C MET A 245 1.83 6.21 15.39
N ARG A 246 2.47 6.40 14.25
CA ARG A 246 2.67 7.70 13.62
C ARG A 246 1.37 8.26 13.05
N ASP A 247 0.66 7.47 12.29
CA ASP A 247 -0.57 7.87 11.62
C ASP A 247 -1.70 8.07 12.62
N SER A 248 -1.83 7.21 13.62
CA SER A 248 -2.82 7.38 14.68
C SER A 248 -2.63 8.70 15.44
N ARG A 249 -1.38 9.07 15.75
CA ARG A 249 -1.06 10.33 16.40
C ARG A 249 -1.40 11.53 15.52
N ARG A 250 -1.11 11.45 14.21
CA ARG A 250 -1.42 12.50 13.23
C ARG A 250 -2.90 12.59 12.90
N ALA A 251 -3.59 11.46 12.81
CA ALA A 251 -5.05 11.45 12.63
C ALA A 251 -5.79 11.99 13.84
N GLY A 252 -5.12 12.14 14.99
CA GLY A 252 -5.75 12.57 16.24
C GLY A 252 -6.69 11.51 16.81
N THR A 253 -6.47 10.24 16.50
CA THR A 253 -7.22 9.12 17.05
C THR A 253 -6.57 8.63 18.34
N GLU A 254 -7.34 7.93 19.18
CA GLU A 254 -6.86 7.27 20.39
C GLU A 254 -6.13 5.95 20.10
N LEU A 255 -6.04 5.57 18.83
CA LEU A 255 -5.26 4.43 18.35
C LEU A 255 -3.75 4.74 18.45
N GLY A 256 -2.91 3.72 18.44
CA GLY A 256 -1.45 3.90 18.46
C GLY A 256 -0.83 3.95 19.87
N SER A 257 -1.63 3.76 20.94
CA SER A 257 -1.10 3.46 22.27
C SER A 257 -0.66 2.00 22.35
N ILE A 258 0.46 1.69 21.67
CA ILE A 258 1.02 0.35 21.52
C ILE A 258 2.25 0.23 22.42
N ASP A 259 2.35 -0.85 23.17
CA ASP A 259 3.57 -1.19 23.93
C ASP A 259 4.64 -1.75 22.98
N TRP A 260 5.14 -0.87 22.09
CA TRP A 260 6.10 -1.22 21.07
C TRP A 260 7.42 -1.73 21.64
N ARG A 261 7.83 -1.20 22.83
CA ARG A 261 9.05 -1.66 23.48
C ARG A 261 8.96 -3.12 23.88
N ARG A 262 7.82 -3.54 24.44
CA ARG A 262 7.58 -4.94 24.78
C ARG A 262 7.57 -5.83 23.54
N LEU A 263 6.97 -5.37 22.45
CA LEU A 263 6.95 -6.10 21.18
C LEU A 263 8.36 -6.26 20.63
N VAL A 264 9.07 -5.17 20.40
CA VAL A 264 10.42 -5.17 19.81
C VAL A 264 11.43 -5.93 20.70
N HIS A 265 11.38 -5.73 22.03
CA HIS A 265 12.26 -6.45 22.95
C HIS A 265 11.88 -7.92 23.22
N SER A 266 10.84 -8.40 22.57
CA SER A 266 10.44 -9.82 22.60
C SER A 266 10.71 -10.55 21.30
N LEU A 267 11.41 -9.92 20.34
CA LEU A 267 11.88 -10.60 19.15
C LEU A 267 13.00 -11.59 19.50
N GLU A 268 12.92 -12.77 18.96
CA GLU A 268 13.80 -13.93 19.22
C GLU A 268 14.21 -14.55 17.87
N LEU A 269 15.51 -14.88 17.73
CA LEU A 269 16.07 -15.57 16.57
C LEU A 269 16.06 -17.08 16.81
N HIS A 270 15.46 -17.83 15.94
CA HIS A 270 15.34 -19.30 16.00
C HIS A 270 15.88 -19.97 14.75
N GLN A 271 16.52 -21.12 14.93
CA GLN A 271 16.79 -22.04 13.83
C GLN A 271 15.58 -22.97 13.67
N VAL A 272 15.04 -23.06 12.46
CA VAL A 272 13.95 -23.95 12.09
C VAL A 272 14.47 -25.06 11.18
N PRO A 273 13.72 -26.15 10.92
CA PRO A 273 14.19 -27.23 10.05
C PRO A 273 14.62 -26.78 8.66
N ASP A 274 13.96 -25.75 8.12
CA ASP A 274 14.16 -25.27 6.76
C ASP A 274 14.99 -23.97 6.68
N GLY A 275 15.55 -23.46 7.81
CA GLY A 275 16.36 -22.25 7.82
C GLY A 275 16.31 -21.45 9.13
N TRP A 276 15.97 -20.16 9.03
CA TRP A 276 16.03 -19.21 10.14
C TRP A 276 14.76 -18.38 10.22
N ARG A 277 14.34 -18.05 11.45
CA ARG A 277 13.20 -17.15 11.69
C ARG A 277 13.45 -16.20 12.84
N ILE A 278 13.04 -14.94 12.68
CA ILE A 278 12.84 -14.00 13.77
C ILE A 278 11.34 -13.91 14.04
N GLY A 279 10.96 -14.23 15.26
CA GLY A 279 9.55 -14.27 15.67
C GLY A 279 9.34 -13.66 17.04
N LEU A 280 8.08 -13.57 17.45
CA LEU A 280 7.67 -12.94 18.69
C LEU A 280 7.61 -13.96 19.82
N GLY A 281 8.32 -13.72 20.92
CA GLY A 281 8.24 -14.56 22.12
C GLY A 281 6.87 -14.48 22.80
N ALA A 282 6.40 -15.59 23.39
CA ALA A 282 5.07 -15.73 23.98
C ALA A 282 4.72 -14.67 25.05
N ARG A 283 5.71 -14.07 25.70
CA ARG A 283 5.50 -13.00 26.69
C ARG A 283 4.90 -11.71 26.09
N ALA A 284 4.93 -11.56 24.77
CA ALA A 284 4.40 -10.38 24.07
C ALA A 284 3.01 -10.60 23.46
N ILE A 285 2.38 -11.78 23.63
CA ILE A 285 1.07 -12.11 23.03
C ILE A 285 0.04 -11.01 23.25
N SER A 286 -0.16 -10.53 24.48
CA SER A 286 -1.16 -9.50 24.77
C SER A 286 -0.87 -8.13 24.12
N ALA A 287 0.40 -7.78 23.94
CA ALA A 287 0.78 -6.58 23.21
C ALA A 287 0.55 -6.76 21.70
N PHE A 288 0.78 -7.96 21.18
CA PHE A 288 0.54 -8.31 19.79
C PHE A 288 -0.96 -8.33 19.46
N GLU A 289 -1.80 -8.92 20.32
CA GLU A 289 -3.26 -8.85 20.21
C GLU A 289 -3.74 -7.39 20.13
N THR A 290 -3.19 -6.51 20.99
CA THR A 290 -3.50 -5.08 20.97
C THR A 290 -3.10 -4.43 19.64
N LEU A 291 -1.93 -4.75 19.12
CA LEU A 291 -1.45 -4.28 17.81
C LEU A 291 -2.43 -4.67 16.68
N LEU A 292 -2.85 -5.94 16.63
CA LEU A 292 -3.78 -6.45 15.62
C LEU A 292 -5.14 -5.72 15.66
N VAL A 293 -5.69 -5.53 16.86
CA VAL A 293 -6.95 -4.80 17.05
C VAL A 293 -6.80 -3.35 16.59
N GLN A 294 -5.73 -2.68 16.98
CA GLN A 294 -5.49 -1.28 16.59
C GLN A 294 -5.26 -1.14 15.09
N ARG A 295 -4.57 -2.11 14.46
CA ARG A 295 -4.41 -2.17 12.99
C ARG A 295 -5.77 -2.25 12.31
N ALA A 296 -6.63 -3.19 12.71
CA ALA A 296 -7.97 -3.34 12.13
C ALA A 296 -8.80 -2.05 12.28
N GLN A 297 -8.74 -1.40 13.45
CA GLN A 297 -9.43 -0.13 13.69
C GLN A 297 -8.84 1.02 12.87
N HIS A 298 -7.51 1.10 12.73
CA HIS A 298 -6.84 2.12 11.92
C HIS A 298 -7.26 2.04 10.46
N TYR A 299 -7.24 0.84 9.88
CA TYR A 299 -7.73 0.64 8.52
C TYR A 299 -9.19 1.05 8.38
N ARG A 300 -10.06 0.60 9.29
CA ARG A 300 -11.50 0.90 9.24
C ARG A 300 -11.80 2.39 9.36
N TRP A 301 -11.14 3.09 10.27
CA TRP A 301 -11.52 4.47 10.63
C TRP A 301 -10.71 5.51 9.89
N VAL A 302 -9.47 5.19 9.50
CA VAL A 302 -8.56 6.15 8.87
C VAL A 302 -8.40 5.85 7.39
N ILE A 303 -7.81 4.72 7.03
CA ILE A 303 -7.47 4.40 5.64
C ILE A 303 -8.73 4.20 4.78
N HIS A 304 -9.66 3.36 5.24
CA HIS A 304 -10.91 3.07 4.54
C HIS A 304 -12.06 4.02 4.93
N HIS A 305 -11.74 5.21 5.43
CA HIS A 305 -12.78 6.21 5.65
C HIS A 305 -13.38 6.66 4.31
N PRO A 306 -14.72 6.65 4.11
CA PRO A 306 -15.32 6.92 2.80
C PRO A 306 -14.86 8.22 2.12
N ALA A 307 -14.62 9.29 2.89
CA ALA A 307 -14.13 10.55 2.34
C ALA A 307 -12.64 10.49 1.90
N ALA A 308 -11.82 9.62 2.50
CA ALA A 308 -10.46 9.37 2.04
C ALA A 308 -10.48 8.52 0.77
N VAL A 309 -11.22 7.41 0.82
CA VAL A 309 -11.34 6.45 -0.29
C VAL A 309 -11.85 7.11 -1.58
N VAL A 310 -12.87 7.99 -1.51
CA VAL A 310 -13.35 8.68 -2.72
C VAL A 310 -12.33 9.67 -3.29
N ALA A 311 -11.54 10.31 -2.44
CA ALA A 311 -10.50 11.24 -2.89
C ALA A 311 -9.34 10.49 -3.58
N ASP A 312 -8.98 9.31 -3.07
CA ASP A 312 -7.98 8.44 -3.67
C ASP A 312 -8.47 7.85 -5.00
N ALA A 313 -9.72 7.35 -5.05
CA ALA A 313 -10.34 6.87 -6.28
C ALA A 313 -10.41 7.96 -7.35
N ALA A 314 -10.81 9.18 -6.98
CA ALA A 314 -10.87 10.29 -7.91
C ALA A 314 -9.47 10.68 -8.42
N LEU A 315 -8.44 10.65 -7.57
CA LEU A 315 -7.05 10.91 -7.95
C LEU A 315 -6.58 9.87 -8.99
N THR A 316 -6.78 8.59 -8.71
CA THR A 316 -6.40 7.50 -9.61
C THR A 316 -7.10 7.64 -10.96
N ARG A 317 -8.44 7.73 -10.97
CA ARG A 317 -9.22 7.84 -12.22
C ARG A 317 -8.92 9.12 -13.01
N CYS A 318 -8.63 10.22 -12.32
CA CYS A 318 -8.23 11.47 -12.95
C CYS A 318 -6.88 11.32 -13.65
N THR A 319 -5.89 10.78 -12.95
CA THR A 319 -4.53 10.56 -13.46
C THR A 319 -4.54 9.63 -14.67
N GLU A 320 -5.16 8.46 -14.55
CA GLU A 320 -5.31 7.48 -15.61
C GLU A 320 -5.99 8.07 -16.83
N GLY A 321 -7.16 8.67 -16.63
CA GLY A 321 -7.98 9.18 -17.74
C GLY A 321 -7.35 10.35 -18.49
N ILE A 322 -6.60 11.22 -17.80
CA ILE A 322 -5.84 12.31 -18.45
C ILE A 322 -4.69 11.72 -19.26
N PHE A 323 -3.97 10.77 -18.69
CA PHE A 323 -2.86 10.10 -19.38
C PHE A 323 -3.35 9.35 -20.62
N ASP A 324 -4.42 8.56 -20.49
CA ASP A 324 -5.01 7.82 -21.62
C ASP A 324 -5.51 8.75 -22.73
N LEU A 325 -6.13 9.87 -22.36
CA LEU A 325 -6.60 10.85 -23.32
C LEU A 325 -5.42 11.51 -24.06
N ALA A 326 -4.35 11.82 -23.35
CA ALA A 326 -3.16 12.43 -23.93
C ALA A 326 -2.36 11.46 -24.82
N CYS A 327 -2.24 10.17 -24.43
CA CYS A 327 -1.48 9.16 -25.14
C CYS A 327 -2.29 8.46 -26.25
N SER A 328 -3.61 8.67 -26.33
CA SER A 328 -4.44 8.11 -27.39
C SER A 328 -3.89 8.52 -28.76
N PRO A 329 -3.77 7.57 -29.74
CA PRO A 329 -3.33 7.92 -31.07
C PRO A 329 -4.21 9.04 -31.64
N PRO A 330 -3.70 9.93 -32.48
CA PRO A 330 -4.47 10.97 -33.10
C PRO A 330 -5.57 10.28 -33.92
N HIS A 331 -6.79 10.23 -33.36
CA HIS A 331 -7.92 9.62 -34.03
C HIS A 331 -8.25 10.38 -35.30
N THR A 332 -8.15 9.62 -36.39
CA THR A 332 -9.07 9.41 -37.50
C THR A 332 -9.65 10.66 -38.17
N GLU A 333 -9.66 10.57 -39.43
CA GLU A 333 -10.42 11.33 -40.41
C GLU A 333 -11.73 11.87 -39.81
N GLY A 334 -11.72 13.15 -39.36
CA GLY A 334 -12.90 13.82 -38.83
C GLY A 334 -12.72 14.66 -37.56
N SER A 335 -11.59 14.58 -36.84
CA SER A 335 -11.36 15.45 -35.69
C SER A 335 -11.10 16.89 -36.15
N ASP A 336 -11.90 17.81 -35.63
CA ASP A 336 -11.82 19.25 -35.89
C ASP A 336 -10.44 19.78 -35.50
N GLY A 337 -9.95 20.84 -36.16
CA GLY A 337 -8.64 21.42 -35.87
C GLY A 337 -8.47 21.87 -34.40
N ALA A 338 -9.59 22.22 -33.75
CA ALA A 338 -9.63 22.56 -32.33
C ALA A 338 -9.34 21.34 -31.41
N ASP A 339 -9.87 20.16 -31.70
CA ASP A 339 -9.62 18.92 -30.95
C ASP A 339 -8.14 18.56 -30.99
N ARG A 340 -7.54 18.65 -32.19
CA ARG A 340 -6.10 18.37 -32.36
C ARG A 340 -5.21 19.33 -31.58
N ALA A 341 -5.55 20.61 -31.56
CA ALA A 341 -4.79 21.61 -30.81
C ALA A 341 -4.88 21.36 -29.30
N ALA A 342 -6.08 21.13 -28.76
CA ALA A 342 -6.26 20.88 -27.33
C ALA A 342 -5.63 19.54 -26.88
N LEU A 343 -5.67 18.49 -27.70
CA LEU A 343 -4.98 17.24 -27.44
C LEU A 343 -3.45 17.39 -27.52
N ALA A 344 -2.92 18.22 -28.43
CA ALA A 344 -1.50 18.53 -28.50
C ALA A 344 -1.04 19.31 -27.27
N ASP A 345 -1.84 20.29 -26.81
CA ASP A 345 -1.59 21.01 -25.57
C ASP A 345 -1.61 20.05 -24.36
N LEU A 346 -2.56 19.09 -24.31
CA LEU A 346 -2.61 18.09 -23.25
C LEU A 346 -1.38 17.19 -23.25
N ARG A 347 -0.95 16.73 -24.43
CA ARG A 347 0.29 15.92 -24.58
C ARG A 347 1.53 16.66 -24.12
N SER A 348 1.60 17.96 -24.34
CA SER A 348 2.76 18.77 -23.96
C SER A 348 2.96 18.88 -22.44
N VAL A 349 1.94 18.58 -21.66
CA VAL A 349 1.99 18.62 -20.19
C VAL A 349 2.05 17.22 -19.55
N VAL A 350 1.92 16.15 -20.33
CA VAL A 350 2.05 14.79 -19.81
C VAL A 350 3.50 14.54 -19.37
N PRO A 351 3.73 14.07 -18.13
CA PRO A 351 5.07 13.84 -17.64
C PRO A 351 5.69 12.60 -18.27
N ASP A 352 7.02 12.60 -18.33
CA ASP A 352 7.77 11.37 -18.51
C ASP A 352 7.57 10.48 -17.27
N LEU A 353 7.24 9.20 -17.50
CA LEU A 353 7.02 8.23 -16.43
C LEU A 353 8.31 7.52 -15.98
N ASP A 354 9.47 7.89 -16.52
CA ASP A 354 10.75 7.39 -16.06
C ASP A 354 11.12 7.96 -14.67
N TYR A 355 10.30 7.61 -13.67
CA TYR A 355 10.53 8.11 -12.32
C TYR A 355 11.64 7.35 -11.57
N VAL A 356 12.00 6.15 -11.99
CA VAL A 356 13.11 5.39 -11.38
C VAL A 356 14.42 6.17 -11.51
N HIS A 357 14.75 6.62 -12.72
CA HIS A 357 15.91 7.49 -12.91
C HIS A 357 15.71 8.87 -12.27
N SER A 358 14.50 9.42 -12.32
CA SER A 358 14.20 10.72 -11.73
C SER A 358 14.26 10.72 -10.20
N ALA A 359 13.98 9.61 -9.55
CA ALA A 359 14.11 9.46 -8.10
C ALA A 359 15.57 9.62 -7.62
N VAL A 360 16.54 9.37 -8.49
CA VAL A 360 17.98 9.43 -8.20
C VAL A 360 18.66 10.67 -8.77
N ARG A 361 18.12 11.24 -9.87
CA ARG A 361 18.68 12.39 -10.57
C ARG A 361 17.76 13.60 -10.46
N PHE A 362 18.10 14.57 -9.61
CA PHE A 362 17.33 15.80 -9.42
C PHE A 362 17.42 16.78 -10.61
N ASP A 363 18.30 16.54 -11.57
CA ASP A 363 18.53 17.39 -12.77
C ASP A 363 17.58 17.03 -13.92
N ALA A 364 16.69 16.08 -13.75
CA ALA A 364 15.70 15.72 -14.77
C ALA A 364 14.83 16.96 -15.07
N GLY A 365 14.84 17.38 -16.33
CA GLY A 365 14.19 18.61 -16.79
C GLY A 365 12.67 18.63 -16.58
N VAL A 366 12.06 19.69 -17.03
CA VAL A 366 10.61 19.93 -16.99
C VAL A 366 9.85 18.72 -17.53
N GLY A 367 8.92 18.16 -16.74
CA GLY A 367 8.01 17.09 -17.17
C GLY A 367 8.19 15.73 -16.47
N VAL A 368 9.06 15.62 -15.48
CA VAL A 368 9.21 14.39 -14.71
C VAL A 368 8.35 14.44 -13.43
N CYS A 369 7.58 13.37 -13.17
CA CYS A 369 6.75 13.27 -11.99
C CYS A 369 7.47 12.45 -10.91
N ARG A 370 8.20 13.13 -10.03
CA ARG A 370 9.03 12.51 -8.97
C ARG A 370 8.30 12.30 -7.66
N ASP A 371 7.42 13.22 -7.33
CA ASP A 371 6.75 13.30 -6.05
C ASP A 371 5.31 13.82 -6.17
N ASP A 372 4.60 13.90 -5.07
CA ASP A 372 3.22 14.34 -5.00
C ASP A 372 3.02 15.76 -5.57
N ALA A 373 3.99 16.64 -5.35
CA ALA A 373 3.90 18.02 -5.82
C ALA A 373 4.01 18.11 -7.35
N ASP A 374 4.91 17.33 -7.94
CA ASP A 374 5.05 17.23 -9.40
C ASP A 374 3.77 16.70 -10.04
N LEU A 375 3.17 15.64 -9.47
CA LEU A 375 1.91 15.09 -9.95
C LEU A 375 0.77 16.10 -9.87
N LEU A 376 0.63 16.80 -8.75
CA LEU A 376 -0.40 17.84 -8.59
C LEU A 376 -0.18 19.01 -9.54
N ALA A 377 1.06 19.40 -9.81
CA ALA A 377 1.38 20.43 -10.78
C ALA A 377 0.96 20.02 -12.19
N TRP A 378 1.25 18.78 -12.56
CA TRP A 378 0.81 18.21 -13.83
C TRP A 378 -0.72 18.15 -13.96
N LEU A 379 -1.43 17.63 -12.96
CA LEU A 379 -2.90 17.61 -12.95
C LEU A 379 -3.48 19.02 -13.13
N ARG A 380 -2.92 20.03 -12.45
CA ARG A 380 -3.36 21.43 -12.61
C ARG A 380 -3.08 21.98 -14.00
N ALA A 381 -1.93 21.65 -14.59
CA ALA A 381 -1.58 22.07 -15.95
C ALA A 381 -2.54 21.46 -16.99
N SER A 382 -3.01 20.23 -16.78
CA SER A 382 -3.97 19.54 -17.65
C SER A 382 -5.35 20.20 -17.68
N ARG A 383 -5.71 20.99 -16.66
CA ARG A 383 -7.05 21.56 -16.51
C ARG A 383 -7.43 22.48 -17.68
N ARG A 384 -6.49 23.30 -18.16
CA ARG A 384 -6.75 24.23 -19.27
C ARG A 384 -7.09 23.50 -20.59
N PRO A 385 -6.27 22.56 -21.09
CA PRO A 385 -6.63 21.83 -22.31
C PRO A 385 -7.89 20.97 -22.12
N LEU A 386 -8.15 20.40 -20.95
CA LEU A 386 -9.40 19.70 -20.66
C LEU A 386 -10.62 20.61 -20.73
N THR A 387 -10.52 21.85 -20.25
CA THR A 387 -11.60 22.84 -20.37
C THR A 387 -11.89 23.16 -21.84
N ALA A 388 -10.86 23.37 -22.65
CA ALA A 388 -11.05 23.58 -24.09
C ALA A 388 -11.75 22.41 -24.78
N LEU A 389 -11.39 21.16 -24.44
CA LEU A 389 -12.08 19.97 -24.95
C LEU A 389 -13.51 19.86 -24.46
N ALA A 390 -13.80 20.26 -23.22
CA ALA A 390 -15.15 20.23 -22.66
C ALA A 390 -16.08 21.25 -23.29
N ASP A 391 -15.55 22.38 -23.76
CA ASP A 391 -16.32 23.47 -24.37
C ASP A 391 -16.53 23.28 -25.88
N SER A 392 -15.48 22.91 -26.61
CA SER A 392 -15.46 22.91 -28.07
C SER A 392 -15.14 21.56 -28.71
N GLY A 393 -14.84 20.52 -27.93
CA GLY A 393 -14.48 19.21 -28.46
C GLY A 393 -15.65 18.47 -29.13
N SER A 394 -15.34 17.41 -29.87
CA SER A 394 -16.33 16.46 -30.36
C SER A 394 -17.18 15.89 -29.21
N PRO A 395 -18.41 15.39 -29.45
CA PRO A 395 -19.28 14.93 -28.37
C PRO A 395 -18.64 13.92 -27.42
N GLU A 396 -17.84 13.00 -27.95
CA GLU A 396 -17.13 11.99 -27.17
C GLU A 396 -16.03 12.63 -26.32
N LEU A 397 -15.14 13.42 -26.90
CA LEU A 397 -14.05 14.12 -26.19
C LEU A 397 -14.61 15.08 -25.15
N ARG A 398 -15.70 15.75 -25.46
CA ARG A 398 -16.40 16.66 -24.53
C ARG A 398 -16.90 15.91 -23.30
N GLY A 399 -17.53 14.74 -23.49
CA GLY A 399 -18.00 13.89 -22.39
C GLY A 399 -16.85 13.43 -21.50
N ARG A 400 -15.78 12.92 -22.11
CA ARG A 400 -14.56 12.49 -21.38
C ARG A 400 -13.91 13.67 -20.62
N ALA A 401 -13.74 14.79 -21.26
CA ALA A 401 -13.14 15.99 -20.65
C ALA A 401 -13.97 16.51 -19.47
N ARG A 402 -15.29 16.54 -19.57
CA ARG A 402 -16.18 16.94 -18.46
C ARG A 402 -16.07 15.99 -17.27
N ARG A 403 -16.03 14.68 -17.53
CA ARG A 403 -15.80 13.68 -16.46
C ARG A 403 -14.47 13.92 -15.77
N LEU A 404 -13.37 14.11 -16.51
CA LEU A 404 -12.04 14.35 -15.96
C LEU A 404 -11.94 15.66 -15.16
N LEU A 405 -12.55 16.74 -15.66
CA LEU A 405 -12.64 18.00 -14.92
C LEU A 405 -13.39 17.82 -13.60
N ARG A 406 -14.46 17.03 -13.60
CA ARG A 406 -15.22 16.76 -12.40
C ARG A 406 -14.43 15.93 -11.38
N LEU A 407 -13.71 14.91 -11.84
CA LEU A 407 -12.77 14.14 -11.00
C LEU A 407 -11.66 15.03 -10.43
N HIS A 408 -11.13 15.93 -11.24
CA HIS A 408 -10.15 16.92 -10.82
C HIS A 408 -10.69 17.82 -9.69
N ASP A 409 -11.94 18.30 -9.81
CA ASP A 409 -12.59 19.08 -8.76
C ASP A 409 -12.73 18.30 -7.45
N VAL A 410 -13.04 17.00 -7.52
CA VAL A 410 -13.08 16.12 -6.34
C VAL A 410 -11.68 15.98 -5.73
N CYS A 411 -10.64 15.78 -6.55
CA CYS A 411 -9.25 15.68 -6.07
C CYS A 411 -8.80 16.96 -5.35
N ASP A 412 -9.07 18.14 -5.93
CA ASP A 412 -8.66 19.43 -5.36
C ASP A 412 -9.53 19.85 -4.17
N GLY A 413 -10.70 19.20 -3.99
CA GLY A 413 -11.63 19.51 -2.92
C GLY A 413 -12.38 20.83 -3.08
N PHE A 414 -12.41 21.36 -4.28
CA PHE A 414 -13.24 22.52 -4.64
C PHE A 414 -14.68 22.14 -4.94
N ALA A 415 -14.92 20.86 -5.23
CA ALA A 415 -16.26 20.37 -5.44
C ALA A 415 -16.83 19.78 -4.16
N LEU A 416 -18.15 19.80 -4.06
CA LEU A 416 -18.86 19.07 -3.03
C LEU A 416 -18.56 17.57 -3.16
N GLU A 417 -18.47 16.89 -2.02
CA GLU A 417 -18.15 15.47 -1.99
C GLU A 417 -19.20 14.67 -2.80
N PRO A 418 -18.76 13.67 -3.58
CA PRO A 418 -19.66 12.72 -4.20
C PRO A 418 -20.59 12.06 -3.19
N VAL A 419 -21.79 11.71 -3.62
CA VAL A 419 -22.77 11.09 -2.72
C VAL A 419 -22.49 9.60 -2.65
N ALA A 420 -22.09 9.13 -1.48
CA ALA A 420 -21.89 7.70 -1.23
C ALA A 420 -23.22 6.95 -1.23
N ALA A 421 -23.23 5.77 -1.83
CA ALA A 421 -24.40 4.86 -1.77
C ALA A 421 -24.66 4.42 -0.32
N TRP A 422 -23.59 4.28 0.49
CA TRP A 422 -23.65 4.09 1.95
C TRP A 422 -22.42 4.74 2.62
N ARG A 423 -22.51 5.06 3.89
CA ARG A 423 -21.46 5.76 4.63
C ARG A 423 -20.70 4.88 5.61
N ASN A 424 -21.34 3.85 6.13
CA ASN A 424 -20.76 2.97 7.12
C ASN A 424 -21.47 1.61 7.10
N TYR A 425 -20.91 0.65 7.81
CA TYR A 425 -21.42 -0.70 7.87
C TYR A 425 -22.89 -0.81 8.27
N HIS A 426 -23.33 -0.01 9.23
CA HIS A 426 -24.72 -0.02 9.70
C HIS A 426 -25.68 0.49 8.60
N GLU A 427 -25.34 1.59 7.95
CA GLU A 427 -26.13 2.13 6.82
C GLU A 427 -26.16 1.16 5.64
N TYR A 428 -25.05 0.46 5.38
CA TYR A 428 -24.97 -0.60 4.40
C TYR A 428 -25.93 -1.75 4.70
N LEU A 429 -25.97 -2.25 5.95
CA LEU A 429 -26.92 -3.29 6.38
C LEU A 429 -28.37 -2.84 6.35
N GLU A 430 -28.67 -1.64 6.82
CA GLU A 430 -30.03 -1.11 6.79
C GLU A 430 -30.59 -1.03 5.36
N ARG A 431 -29.76 -0.62 4.40
CA ARG A 431 -30.17 -0.51 3.00
C ARG A 431 -30.33 -1.86 2.33
N ALA A 432 -29.40 -2.76 2.53
CA ALA A 432 -29.50 -4.11 2.03
C ALA A 432 -30.77 -4.81 2.54
N ALA A 433 -31.13 -4.59 3.80
CA ALA A 433 -32.34 -5.16 4.40
C ALA A 433 -33.66 -4.50 3.92
N GLN A 434 -33.61 -3.26 3.45
CA GLN A 434 -34.79 -2.51 3.00
C GLN A 434 -35.14 -2.72 1.52
N ASN A 435 -34.25 -3.33 0.74
CA ASN A 435 -34.51 -3.62 -0.67
C ASN A 435 -34.88 -5.10 -0.86
N PRO A 436 -36.19 -5.45 -0.92
CA PRO A 436 -36.64 -6.84 -1.02
C PRO A 436 -36.16 -7.54 -2.28
N ASP A 437 -35.97 -6.82 -3.39
CA ASP A 437 -35.57 -7.39 -4.67
C ASP A 437 -34.10 -7.77 -4.67
N VAL A 438 -33.22 -6.91 -4.11
CA VAL A 438 -31.80 -7.22 -3.89
C VAL A 438 -31.68 -8.40 -2.94
N VAL A 439 -32.43 -8.40 -1.84
CA VAL A 439 -32.42 -9.52 -0.87
C VAL A 439 -32.91 -10.81 -1.54
N ALA A 440 -33.96 -10.76 -2.35
CA ALA A 440 -34.50 -11.92 -3.07
C ALA A 440 -33.48 -12.47 -4.08
N ALA A 441 -32.92 -11.62 -4.94
CA ALA A 441 -31.91 -12.00 -5.92
C ALA A 441 -30.66 -12.62 -5.27
N LEU A 442 -30.18 -12.03 -4.17
CA LEU A 442 -29.04 -12.56 -3.43
C LEU A 442 -29.36 -13.86 -2.67
N ILE A 443 -30.62 -14.08 -2.24
CA ILE A 443 -31.06 -15.31 -1.58
C ILE A 443 -31.16 -16.48 -2.57
N GLU A 444 -31.58 -16.24 -3.81
CA GLU A 444 -31.75 -17.28 -4.83
C GLU A 444 -30.41 -17.86 -5.31
N GLN A 445 -29.33 -17.06 -5.29
CA GLN A 445 -28.04 -17.45 -5.87
C GLN A 445 -27.07 -18.17 -4.91
N ALA A 446 -27.29 -18.14 -3.60
CA ALA A 446 -26.33 -18.71 -2.65
C ALA A 446 -26.79 -20.04 -2.02
N PRO A 447 -25.99 -21.12 -2.06
CA PRO A 447 -26.27 -22.33 -1.31
C PRO A 447 -26.19 -22.07 0.20
N LEU A 448 -27.24 -22.48 0.92
CA LEU A 448 -27.39 -22.33 2.36
C LEU A 448 -26.25 -23.03 3.14
N ALA A 449 -25.34 -22.28 3.69
CA ALA A 449 -24.38 -22.79 4.67
C ALA A 449 -25.09 -23.01 6.01
N LYS A 450 -24.86 -24.16 6.64
CA LYS A 450 -25.51 -24.57 7.90
C LYS A 450 -25.11 -23.66 9.05
N THR A 451 -26.09 -23.01 9.68
CA THR A 451 -25.94 -22.10 10.82
C THR A 451 -25.79 -22.84 12.15
N PRO A 452 -24.92 -22.41 13.07
CA PRO A 452 -24.86 -22.94 14.45
C PRO A 452 -26.09 -22.53 15.29
N SER A 453 -26.66 -23.46 16.03
CA SER A 453 -28.02 -23.48 16.58
C SER A 453 -28.23 -22.84 17.94
N PHE A 454 -27.43 -21.89 18.42
CA PHE A 454 -27.48 -21.50 19.85
C PHE A 454 -27.80 -20.02 20.18
N LEU A 455 -28.34 -19.26 19.25
CA LEU A 455 -28.68 -17.86 19.51
C LEU A 455 -30.17 -17.50 19.29
N VAL A 456 -30.86 -17.14 20.39
CA VAL A 456 -32.13 -16.36 20.58
C VAL A 456 -33.43 -16.85 19.87
N SER A 457 -34.65 -16.54 20.31
CA SER A 457 -35.95 -17.09 19.83
C SER A 457 -36.11 -17.14 18.28
N ALA A 458 -36.79 -18.16 17.72
CA ALA A 458 -36.65 -18.55 16.32
C ALA A 458 -36.85 -17.42 15.28
N ALA A 459 -37.87 -16.61 15.38
CA ALA A 459 -38.13 -15.56 14.37
C ALA A 459 -37.22 -14.34 14.47
N SER A 460 -36.78 -13.94 15.67
CA SER A 460 -35.82 -12.86 15.86
C SER A 460 -34.37 -13.31 15.66
N ARG A 461 -34.11 -14.62 15.72
CA ARG A 461 -32.81 -15.22 15.44
C ARG A 461 -32.50 -15.34 13.96
N GLU A 462 -33.50 -15.77 13.18
CA GLU A 462 -33.35 -15.85 11.72
C GLU A 462 -33.14 -14.46 11.12
N ALA A 463 -33.91 -13.45 11.54
CA ALA A 463 -33.73 -12.09 11.07
C ALA A 463 -32.39 -11.47 11.54
N ALA A 464 -31.96 -11.72 12.79
CA ALA A 464 -30.69 -11.22 13.30
C ALA A 464 -29.48 -11.94 12.69
N ALA A 465 -29.57 -13.27 12.49
CA ALA A 465 -28.53 -14.02 11.82
C ALA A 465 -28.43 -13.63 10.34
N LEU A 466 -29.57 -13.46 9.65
CA LEU A 466 -29.62 -12.98 8.27
C LEU A 466 -29.00 -11.58 8.13
N MET A 467 -29.30 -10.67 9.06
CA MET A 467 -28.77 -9.30 9.03
C MET A 467 -27.30 -9.21 9.45
N LEU A 468 -26.85 -10.05 10.38
CA LEU A 468 -25.52 -9.91 10.98
C LEU A 468 -24.44 -10.76 10.32
N THR A 469 -24.80 -11.85 9.63
CA THR A 469 -23.81 -12.77 9.06
C THR A 469 -24.04 -13.16 7.61
N GLU A 470 -25.27 -13.45 7.21
CA GLU A 470 -25.53 -13.99 5.86
C GLU A 470 -25.69 -12.89 4.81
N LEU A 471 -26.41 -11.81 5.13
CA LEU A 471 -26.68 -10.74 4.15
C LEU A 471 -25.39 -9.99 3.74
N PRO A 472 -24.51 -9.58 4.66
CA PRO A 472 -23.24 -8.97 4.27
C PRO A 472 -22.35 -9.91 3.46
N ALA A 473 -22.26 -11.18 3.84
CA ALA A 473 -21.46 -12.16 3.12
C ALA A 473 -21.98 -12.39 1.69
N ARG A 474 -23.30 -12.43 1.51
CA ARG A 474 -23.94 -12.59 0.18
C ARG A 474 -23.78 -11.35 -0.69
N LEU A 475 -23.98 -10.16 -0.10
CA LEU A 475 -23.80 -8.91 -0.84
C LEU A 475 -22.35 -8.69 -1.23
N ASN A 476 -21.40 -9.00 -0.34
CA ASN A 476 -20.00 -8.99 -0.68
C ASN A 476 -19.67 -10.04 -1.75
N GLY A 477 -20.20 -11.26 -1.65
CA GLY A 477 -20.01 -12.29 -2.67
C GLY A 477 -20.56 -11.87 -4.04
N ALA A 478 -21.70 -11.20 -4.12
CA ALA A 478 -22.23 -10.67 -5.38
C ALA A 478 -21.38 -9.50 -5.91
N LEU A 479 -20.85 -8.67 -5.03
CA LEU A 479 -19.93 -7.60 -5.42
C LEU A 479 -18.57 -8.17 -5.88
N ASP A 480 -18.04 -9.19 -5.22
CA ASP A 480 -16.82 -9.89 -5.62
C ASP A 480 -17.00 -10.58 -6.98
N GLU A 481 -18.17 -11.19 -7.23
CA GLU A 481 -18.51 -11.77 -8.54
C GLU A 481 -18.59 -10.71 -9.64
N LEU A 482 -19.17 -9.54 -9.34
CA LEU A 482 -19.20 -8.40 -10.25
C LEU A 482 -17.83 -7.77 -10.50
N LEU A 483 -16.97 -7.76 -9.48
CA LEU A 483 -15.61 -7.23 -9.59
C LEU A 483 -14.65 -8.22 -10.28
N GLY A 484 -14.95 -9.54 -10.23
CA GLY A 484 -14.13 -10.60 -10.82
C GLY A 484 -12.82 -10.83 -10.10
N ASP A 485 -11.91 -11.57 -10.73
CA ASP A 485 -10.61 -11.93 -10.14
C ASP A 485 -9.66 -10.73 -9.96
N ASP A 486 -9.87 -9.65 -10.70
CA ASP A 486 -9.12 -8.40 -10.58
C ASP A 486 -10.06 -7.26 -10.17
N ASP A 487 -10.14 -6.99 -8.88
CA ASP A 487 -11.00 -5.98 -8.27
C ASP A 487 -10.94 -4.60 -8.96
N HIS A 488 -9.77 -4.21 -9.48
CA HIS A 488 -9.60 -2.90 -10.11
C HIS A 488 -10.09 -2.86 -11.55
N VAL A 489 -9.91 -3.94 -12.31
CA VAL A 489 -10.47 -4.07 -13.67
C VAL A 489 -11.97 -4.16 -13.57
N GLY A 490 -12.48 -5.06 -12.73
CA GLY A 490 -13.91 -5.22 -12.48
C GLY A 490 -14.58 -3.93 -12.00
N ALA A 491 -13.92 -3.18 -11.10
CA ALA A 491 -14.44 -1.88 -10.67
C ALA A 491 -14.63 -0.89 -11.83
N ARG A 492 -13.71 -0.84 -12.80
CA ARG A 492 -13.83 0.02 -13.99
C ARG A 492 -14.96 -0.43 -14.90
N GLU A 493 -15.14 -1.73 -15.07
CA GLU A 493 -16.25 -2.30 -15.86
C GLU A 493 -17.59 -2.01 -15.22
N VAL A 494 -17.71 -2.21 -13.90
CA VAL A 494 -18.92 -1.86 -13.13
C VAL A 494 -19.20 -0.35 -13.17
N GLU A 495 -18.18 0.50 -13.06
CA GLU A 495 -18.33 1.96 -13.23
C GLU A 495 -18.88 2.32 -14.59
N ALA A 496 -18.36 1.72 -15.66
CA ALA A 496 -18.79 1.98 -17.03
C ALA A 496 -20.23 1.52 -17.23
N TRP A 497 -20.54 0.31 -16.78
CA TRP A 497 -21.89 -0.25 -16.86
C TRP A 497 -22.92 0.58 -16.07
N LEU A 498 -22.67 0.89 -14.80
CA LEU A 498 -23.56 1.73 -13.98
C LEU A 498 -23.72 3.13 -14.57
N SER A 499 -22.65 3.72 -15.07
CA SER A 499 -22.70 5.06 -15.68
C SER A 499 -23.49 5.05 -16.98
N ALA A 500 -23.56 3.93 -17.68
CA ALA A 500 -24.36 3.76 -18.91
C ALA A 500 -25.83 3.45 -18.59
N THR A 501 -26.09 2.59 -17.61
CA THR A 501 -27.46 2.11 -17.29
C THR A 501 -28.19 3.03 -16.31
N THR A 502 -27.45 3.67 -15.39
CA THR A 502 -28.00 4.52 -14.34
C THR A 502 -27.29 5.89 -14.30
N PRO A 503 -27.31 6.66 -15.41
CA PRO A 503 -26.59 7.94 -15.50
C PRO A 503 -27.29 9.08 -14.77
N HIS A 504 -28.49 8.87 -14.25
CA HIS A 504 -29.31 9.87 -13.57
C HIS A 504 -29.76 9.35 -12.21
N VAL A 505 -29.66 10.20 -11.18
CA VAL A 505 -30.20 9.95 -9.85
C VAL A 505 -31.13 11.09 -9.45
N ASP A 506 -32.29 10.74 -8.90
CA ASP A 506 -33.29 11.69 -8.46
C ASP A 506 -32.74 12.70 -7.44
N GLY A 507 -32.99 13.96 -7.68
CA GLY A 507 -32.47 15.07 -6.85
C GLY A 507 -31.02 15.48 -7.16
N LEU A 508 -30.25 14.70 -7.93
CA LEU A 508 -28.85 15.00 -8.29
C LEU A 508 -28.66 15.23 -9.80
N GLY A 509 -29.58 14.74 -10.64
CA GLY A 509 -29.47 14.86 -12.10
C GLY A 509 -28.48 13.87 -12.71
N GLU A 510 -27.92 14.24 -13.86
CA GLU A 510 -26.94 13.43 -14.57
C GLU A 510 -25.59 13.41 -13.89
N GLY A 511 -24.89 12.28 -13.95
CA GLY A 511 -23.58 12.07 -13.36
C GLY A 511 -22.95 10.77 -13.82
N PHE A 512 -21.99 10.29 -13.04
CA PHE A 512 -21.33 9.01 -13.26
C PHE A 512 -21.00 8.35 -11.91
N TRP A 513 -20.75 7.04 -11.96
CA TRP A 513 -20.39 6.25 -10.79
C TRP A 513 -18.88 6.12 -10.64
N LEU A 514 -18.44 6.03 -9.39
CA LEU A 514 -17.10 5.62 -8.98
C LEU A 514 -17.23 4.41 -8.08
N ILE A 515 -16.52 3.34 -8.40
CA ILE A 515 -16.45 2.13 -7.58
C ILE A 515 -15.01 1.97 -7.09
N GLN A 516 -14.84 1.85 -5.79
CA GLN A 516 -13.54 1.64 -5.19
C GLN A 516 -13.55 0.38 -4.33
N PRO A 517 -12.84 -0.67 -4.75
CA PRO A 517 -12.58 -1.83 -3.91
C PRO A 517 -11.88 -1.43 -2.61
N VAL A 518 -12.22 -2.11 -1.55
CA VAL A 518 -11.65 -1.90 -0.20
C VAL A 518 -11.00 -3.20 0.22
N GLY A 519 -9.67 -3.22 0.29
CA GLY A 519 -8.90 -4.42 0.59
C GLY A 519 -9.30 -5.09 1.90
N PHE A 520 -9.27 -6.40 1.89
CA PHE A 520 -9.58 -7.26 3.04
C PHE A 520 -8.36 -7.42 3.94
N LEU A 521 -8.52 -7.13 5.22
CA LEU A 521 -7.48 -7.26 6.24
C LEU A 521 -7.56 -8.64 6.90
N ALA A 522 -7.26 -9.69 6.16
CA ALA A 522 -7.17 -11.02 6.77
C ALA A 522 -5.97 -11.10 7.73
N VAL A 523 -6.24 -11.51 8.95
CA VAL A 523 -5.18 -12.07 9.80
C VAL A 523 -5.04 -13.53 9.38
N ARG A 524 -4.09 -13.77 8.47
CA ARG A 524 -3.81 -15.16 8.05
C ARG A 524 -3.12 -15.87 9.19
N ASP A 525 -3.75 -16.92 9.71
CA ASP A 525 -3.24 -17.73 10.83
C ASP A 525 -1.83 -18.29 10.57
N GLU A 526 -1.54 -18.64 9.34
CA GLU A 526 -0.25 -19.14 8.90
C GLU A 526 0.91 -18.13 9.05
N PHE A 527 0.59 -16.83 9.22
CA PHE A 527 1.57 -15.76 9.35
C PHE A 527 1.66 -15.16 10.76
N ALA A 528 0.77 -15.48 11.66
CA ALA A 528 0.79 -14.96 13.02
C ALA A 528 1.21 -16.04 13.99
N THR A 529 2.52 -16.21 14.17
CA THR A 529 3.08 -17.20 15.07
C THR A 529 3.77 -16.59 16.29
N VAL A 530 3.85 -17.35 17.37
CA VAL A 530 4.55 -16.98 18.60
C VAL A 530 5.40 -18.14 19.10
N TRP A 531 6.51 -17.81 19.74
CA TRP A 531 7.47 -18.78 20.26
C TRP A 531 7.33 -19.00 21.76
N ARG A 532 7.36 -20.26 22.18
CA ARG A 532 7.44 -20.68 23.59
C ARG A 532 8.66 -21.59 23.75
N GLY A 533 9.81 -21.01 24.09
CA GLY A 533 11.08 -21.71 23.96
C GLY A 533 11.29 -22.12 22.51
N ASP A 534 11.62 -23.37 22.23
CA ASP A 534 11.85 -23.88 20.86
C ASP A 534 10.59 -24.26 20.07
N MET A 535 9.40 -24.05 20.66
CA MET A 535 8.14 -24.41 20.00
C MET A 535 7.49 -23.19 19.35
N GLU A 536 7.35 -23.25 18.04
CA GLU A 536 6.51 -22.34 17.26
C GLU A 536 5.03 -22.75 17.39
N SER A 537 4.15 -21.78 17.54
CA SER A 537 2.70 -22.01 17.61
C SER A 537 1.97 -20.91 16.86
N PRO A 538 0.93 -21.23 16.05
CA PRO A 538 0.07 -20.21 15.48
C PRO A 538 -0.55 -19.35 16.57
N LEU A 539 -0.71 -18.06 16.35
CA LEU A 539 -1.35 -17.16 17.30
C LEU A 539 -2.78 -17.61 17.62
N SER A 540 -3.52 -18.13 16.63
CA SER A 540 -4.86 -18.67 16.79
C SER A 540 -4.97 -19.88 17.75
N ALA A 541 -3.89 -20.64 17.91
CA ALA A 541 -3.84 -21.74 18.89
C ALA A 541 -3.70 -21.25 20.34
N VAL A 542 -3.29 -20.03 20.56
CA VAL A 542 -3.02 -19.45 21.88
C VAL A 542 -3.85 -18.19 22.18
N SER A 543 -4.55 -17.65 21.17
CA SER A 543 -5.41 -16.47 21.27
C SER A 543 -6.66 -16.61 20.38
N PRO A 544 -7.85 -16.22 20.85
CA PRO A 544 -9.06 -16.16 20.02
C PRO A 544 -9.15 -14.89 19.13
N PHE A 545 -8.26 -13.91 19.30
CA PHE A 545 -8.36 -12.62 18.62
C PHE A 545 -8.26 -12.70 17.10
N PRO A 546 -7.37 -13.48 16.47
CA PRO A 546 -7.29 -13.58 15.02
C PRO A 546 -8.62 -14.03 14.38
N LEU A 547 -9.26 -15.05 14.96
CA LEU A 547 -10.57 -15.53 14.47
C LEU A 547 -11.67 -14.49 14.62
N ALA A 548 -11.68 -13.76 15.73
CA ALA A 548 -12.66 -12.67 15.95
C ALA A 548 -12.46 -11.51 14.97
N LEU A 549 -11.23 -11.14 14.67
CA LEU A 549 -10.91 -10.08 13.70
C LEU A 549 -11.31 -10.52 12.28
N THR A 550 -10.99 -11.73 11.87
CA THR A 550 -11.39 -12.27 10.56
C THR A 550 -12.92 -12.26 10.42
N ALA A 551 -13.67 -12.69 11.45
CA ALA A 551 -15.13 -12.65 11.42
C ALA A 551 -15.70 -11.22 11.28
N ILE A 552 -15.05 -10.23 11.88
CA ILE A 552 -15.44 -8.81 11.74
C ILE A 552 -15.15 -8.31 10.32
N GLU A 553 -14.01 -8.67 9.75
CA GLU A 553 -13.61 -8.22 8.42
C GLU A 553 -14.53 -8.78 7.31
N VAL A 554 -14.90 -10.05 7.38
CA VAL A 554 -15.85 -10.68 6.42
C VAL A 554 -17.19 -9.94 6.33
N MET A 555 -17.57 -9.21 7.39
CA MET A 555 -18.83 -8.46 7.43
C MET A 555 -18.70 -7.02 6.89
N ARG A 556 -17.52 -6.57 6.47
CA ARG A 556 -17.32 -5.21 5.94
C ARG A 556 -17.67 -5.15 4.45
N PRO A 557 -18.12 -4.00 3.94
CA PRO A 557 -18.25 -3.81 2.50
C PRO A 557 -16.91 -3.99 1.80
N HIS A 558 -16.88 -4.78 0.73
CA HIS A 558 -15.67 -5.01 -0.08
C HIS A 558 -15.44 -3.90 -1.11
N CYS A 559 -16.43 -3.07 -1.37
CA CYS A 559 -16.26 -1.88 -2.18
C CYS A 559 -17.12 -0.72 -1.66
N TYR A 560 -16.76 0.49 -2.06
CA TYR A 560 -17.60 1.68 -1.93
C TYR A 560 -18.07 2.14 -3.30
N ALA A 561 -19.34 2.55 -3.40
CA ALA A 561 -19.93 3.13 -4.58
C ALA A 561 -20.28 4.60 -4.33
N TYR A 562 -19.93 5.47 -5.27
CA TYR A 562 -20.19 6.90 -5.20
C TYR A 562 -20.81 7.40 -6.50
N PHE A 563 -21.86 8.20 -6.40
CA PHE A 563 -22.41 8.93 -7.53
C PHE A 563 -21.78 10.34 -7.58
N VAL A 564 -21.22 10.69 -8.72
CA VAL A 564 -20.56 11.99 -8.97
C VAL A 564 -21.43 12.78 -9.96
N PRO A 565 -22.26 13.72 -9.50
CA PRO A 565 -23.11 14.50 -10.39
C PRO A 565 -22.29 15.49 -11.23
N PHE A 566 -22.69 15.73 -12.48
CA PHE A 566 -22.09 16.77 -13.33
C PHE A 566 -22.47 18.19 -12.86
N GLY A 567 -23.66 18.34 -12.30
CA GLY A 567 -24.11 19.59 -11.70
C GLY A 567 -23.48 19.85 -10.33
N THR A 568 -23.75 21.02 -9.77
CA THR A 568 -23.36 21.34 -8.38
C THR A 568 -24.30 20.62 -7.44
N PRO A 569 -23.84 19.64 -6.67
CA PRO A 569 -24.69 18.96 -5.70
C PRO A 569 -25.08 19.93 -4.56
N PRO A 570 -26.19 19.68 -3.85
CA PRO A 570 -26.56 20.51 -2.70
C PRO A 570 -25.46 20.49 -1.62
N LEU A 571 -25.30 21.61 -0.93
CA LEU A 571 -24.28 21.79 0.12
C LEU A 571 -24.36 20.76 1.25
N HIS A 572 -25.56 20.26 1.50
CA HIS A 572 -25.80 19.19 2.46
C HIS A 572 -26.67 18.12 1.80
N HIS A 573 -26.13 16.91 1.73
CA HIS A 573 -26.89 15.75 1.30
C HIS A 573 -27.83 15.37 2.44
N ASP A 574 -29.11 15.62 2.22
CA ASP A 574 -30.16 15.16 3.14
C ASP A 574 -30.32 13.62 3.08
N LYS A 575 -31.14 13.11 3.97
CA LYS A 575 -31.36 11.66 4.05
C LYS A 575 -32.04 11.10 2.79
N GLU A 576 -32.86 11.90 2.15
CA GLU A 576 -33.61 11.52 0.94
C GLU A 576 -32.69 11.39 -0.27
N THR A 577 -31.82 12.37 -0.51
CA THR A 577 -30.82 12.31 -1.58
C THR A 577 -29.89 11.10 -1.44
N ARG A 578 -29.41 10.84 -0.21
CA ARG A 578 -28.56 9.65 0.03
C ARG A 578 -29.31 8.36 -0.19
N ARG A 579 -30.58 8.33 0.18
CA ARG A 579 -31.45 7.17 -0.07
C ARG A 579 -31.62 6.93 -1.56
N ALA A 580 -31.88 7.96 -2.35
CA ALA A 580 -32.04 7.86 -3.79
C ALA A 580 -30.79 7.27 -4.48
N VAL A 581 -29.58 7.69 -4.06
CA VAL A 581 -28.33 7.11 -4.58
C VAL A 581 -28.19 5.63 -4.20
N GLY A 582 -28.47 5.28 -2.95
CA GLY A 582 -28.42 3.89 -2.50
C GLY A 582 -29.42 3.01 -3.24
N ASP A 583 -30.67 3.48 -3.37
CA ASP A 583 -31.72 2.75 -4.07
C ASP A 583 -31.37 2.56 -5.55
N ALA A 584 -30.83 3.58 -6.23
CA ALA A 584 -30.39 3.50 -7.62
C ALA A 584 -29.27 2.45 -7.80
N PHE A 585 -28.27 2.45 -6.89
CA PHE A 585 -27.18 1.46 -6.90
C PHE A 585 -27.71 0.04 -6.70
N PHE A 586 -28.51 -0.19 -5.67
CA PHE A 586 -28.99 -1.53 -5.35
C PHE A 586 -29.95 -2.09 -6.39
N HIS A 587 -30.81 -1.26 -7.00
CA HIS A 587 -31.65 -1.70 -8.13
C HIS A 587 -30.79 -2.09 -9.34
N ALA A 588 -29.78 -1.29 -9.67
CA ALA A 588 -28.89 -1.62 -10.78
C ALA A 588 -28.13 -2.94 -10.53
N ILE A 589 -27.66 -3.19 -9.29
CA ILE A 589 -27.02 -4.47 -8.94
C ILE A 589 -28.01 -5.65 -9.09
N ALA A 590 -29.24 -5.50 -8.62
CA ALA A 590 -30.27 -6.55 -8.75
C ALA A 590 -30.61 -6.88 -10.20
N ASP A 591 -30.55 -5.88 -11.09
CA ASP A 591 -30.82 -6.03 -12.53
C ASP A 591 -29.55 -6.42 -13.33
N SER A 592 -28.42 -6.63 -12.68
CA SER A 592 -27.17 -7.01 -13.36
C SER A 592 -27.23 -8.43 -13.92
N PRO A 593 -26.53 -8.72 -15.04
CA PRO A 593 -26.44 -10.09 -15.56
C PRO A 593 -25.87 -11.10 -14.55
N ALA A 594 -24.96 -10.67 -13.67
CA ALA A 594 -24.43 -11.48 -12.60
C ALA A 594 -25.51 -11.88 -11.57
N ALA A 595 -26.47 -10.97 -11.30
CA ALA A 595 -27.57 -11.24 -10.37
C ALA A 595 -28.68 -12.12 -10.99
N THR A 596 -28.82 -12.10 -12.32
CA THR A 596 -29.89 -12.84 -13.02
C THR A 596 -29.47 -14.24 -13.49
N GLY A 597 -28.19 -14.60 -13.38
CA GLY A 597 -27.68 -15.92 -13.80
C GLY A 597 -27.76 -16.18 -15.30
N ASP A 598 -28.01 -15.15 -16.11
CA ASP A 598 -28.03 -15.26 -17.59
C ASP A 598 -26.57 -15.12 -18.09
N PRO A 599 -26.04 -16.10 -18.84
CA PRO A 599 -24.71 -15.98 -19.43
C PRO A 599 -24.72 -14.87 -20.48
N ALA A 600 -23.79 -13.92 -20.36
CA ALA A 600 -23.56 -12.82 -21.30
C ALA A 600 -23.14 -13.29 -22.69
#